data_ecc73d76af0cc78f8adc8b1a32f3f3e0
#
_entry.id   ecc73d76af0cc78f8adc8b1a32f3f3e0
#
_cell.length_a   1.000
_cell.length_b   1.000
_cell.length_c   1.000
_cell.angle_alpha   90.00
_cell.angle_beta   90.00
_cell.angle_gamma   90.00
#
_symmetry.space_group_name_H-M   'P 1'
#
loop_
_entity.id
_entity.type
_entity.pdbx_description
1 polymer ?
#
loop_
_entity_poly.entity_id
_entity_poly.type
_entity_poly.pdbx_seq_one_letter_code
_entity_poly.pdbx_strand_id
1 'polypeptide(L)' 'MFTVEEMNLIQAMDHTCRRMAIFDIKTSIPNIEDSDLKELCEKTLKKMSAMTDADFAAIDFTVYEEDEGNE' A
#
# COMPACT_ATOMS: atom_id res chain seq x y z
N MET A 1 4.51 -5.98 -8.85
CA MET A 1 4.50 -4.52 -8.77
C MET A 1 3.11 -4.05 -8.34
N PHE A 2 3.03 -2.93 -7.66
CA PHE A 2 1.75 -2.40 -7.18
C PHE A 2 1.04 -1.63 -8.27
N THR A 3 -0.29 -1.71 -8.25
CA THR A 3 -1.12 -0.86 -9.10
C THR A 3 -1.21 0.54 -8.48
N VAL A 4 -1.77 1.49 -9.25
CA VAL A 4 -1.94 2.85 -8.73
C VAL A 4 -2.84 2.84 -7.50
N GLU A 5 -3.90 2.05 -7.52
CA GLU A 5 -4.80 1.96 -6.37
C GLU A 5 -4.07 1.43 -5.15
N GLU A 6 -3.23 0.42 -5.35
CA GLU A 6 -2.47 -0.14 -4.24
C GLU A 6 -1.46 0.85 -3.69
N MET A 7 -0.83 1.62 -4.58
CA MET A 7 0.12 2.64 -4.15
C MET A 7 -0.58 3.72 -3.33
N ASN A 8 -1.77 4.13 -3.77
CA ASN A 8 -2.53 5.13 -3.02
C ASN A 8 -2.92 4.60 -1.65
N LEU A 9 -3.29 3.34 -1.58
CA LEU A 9 -3.63 2.71 -0.31
C LEU A 9 -2.44 2.74 0.65
N ILE A 10 -1.27 2.38 0.14
CA ILE A 10 -0.07 2.34 0.99
C ILE A 10 0.29 3.74 1.47
N GLN A 11 0.12 4.75 0.61
CA GLN A 11 0.40 6.12 1.02
C GLN A 11 -0.53 6.59 2.13
N ALA A 12 -1.75 6.08 2.16
CA ALA A 12 -2.70 6.44 3.20
C ALA A 12 -2.39 5.74 4.52
N MET A 13 -1.56 4.71 4.47
CA MET A 13 -1.18 3.94 5.65
C MET A 13 0.18 4.40 6.15
N ASP A 14 0.62 3.79 7.26
CA ASP A 14 1.95 4.05 7.79
C ASP A 14 2.96 3.31 6.90
N HIS A 15 3.59 4.05 5.99
CA HIS A 15 4.56 3.44 5.08
C HIS A 15 5.99 3.82 5.42
N THR A 16 6.25 4.03 6.71
CA THR A 16 7.61 4.30 7.18
C THR A 16 8.54 3.13 6.83
N CYS A 17 8.03 1.91 6.98
CA CYS A 17 8.77 0.73 6.57
C CYS A 17 7.75 -0.36 6.23
N ARG A 18 8.27 -1.41 5.57
CA ARG A 18 7.39 -2.49 5.10
C ARG A 18 6.61 -3.12 6.25
N ARG A 19 7.28 -3.37 7.37
CA ARG A 19 6.63 -4.03 8.51
C ARG A 19 5.47 -3.21 9.04
N MET A 20 5.66 -1.90 9.17
CA MET A 20 4.61 -1.03 9.68
C MET A 20 3.44 -0.95 8.71
N ALA A 21 3.73 -0.89 7.42
CA ALA A 21 2.67 -0.86 6.41
C ALA A 21 1.85 -2.15 6.45
N ILE A 22 2.51 -3.28 6.56
CA ILE A 22 1.84 -4.57 6.64
C ILE A 22 0.95 -4.62 7.87
N PHE A 23 1.47 -4.19 9.00
CA PHE A 23 0.72 -4.21 10.25
C PHE A 23 -0.52 -3.33 10.16
N ASP A 24 -0.33 -2.13 9.62
CA ASP A 24 -1.43 -1.16 9.54
C ASP A 24 -2.55 -1.69 8.64
N ILE A 25 -2.21 -2.23 7.48
CA ILE A 25 -3.20 -2.77 6.58
C ILE A 25 -3.86 -4.00 7.19
N LYS A 26 -3.06 -4.89 7.77
CA LYS A 26 -3.57 -6.13 8.34
C LYS A 26 -4.59 -5.85 9.44
N THR A 27 -4.31 -4.87 10.29
CA THR A 27 -5.22 -4.56 11.38
C THR A 27 -6.43 -3.78 10.91
N SER A 28 -6.36 -3.16 9.73
CA SER A 28 -7.50 -2.42 9.18
C SER A 28 -8.52 -3.34 8.50
N ILE A 29 -8.08 -4.46 7.97
CA ILE A 29 -8.96 -5.35 7.20
C ILE A 29 -10.23 -5.72 7.94
N PRO A 30 -10.18 -6.14 9.22
CA PRO A 30 -11.40 -6.54 9.92
C PRO A 30 -12.41 -5.41 10.08
N ASN A 31 -11.97 -4.16 9.96
CA ASN A 31 -12.84 -3.02 10.13
C ASN A 31 -13.42 -2.50 8.82
N ILE A 32 -13.02 -3.08 7.69
CA ILE A 32 -13.45 -2.63 6.38
C ILE A 32 -14.71 -3.39 6.00
N GLU A 33 -15.79 -2.65 5.69
CA GLU A 33 -17.04 -3.26 5.28
C GLU A 33 -17.15 -3.38 3.77
N ASP A 34 -16.45 -2.53 3.04
CA ASP A 34 -16.47 -2.55 1.58
C ASP A 34 -15.65 -3.73 1.09
N SER A 35 -16.31 -4.69 0.43
CA SER A 35 -15.63 -5.91 0.01
C SER A 35 -14.56 -5.63 -1.05
N ASP A 36 -14.78 -4.64 -1.91
CA ASP A 36 -13.79 -4.28 -2.92
C ASP A 36 -12.54 -3.71 -2.27
N LEU A 37 -12.72 -2.83 -1.28
CA LEU A 37 -11.60 -2.26 -0.57
C LEU A 37 -10.87 -3.33 0.23
N LYS A 38 -11.63 -4.23 0.85
CA LYS A 38 -11.04 -5.32 1.61
C LYS A 38 -10.17 -6.19 0.70
N GLU A 39 -10.66 -6.49 -0.49
CA GLU A 39 -9.91 -7.28 -1.44
C GLU A 39 -8.63 -6.56 -1.88
N LEU A 40 -8.72 -5.26 -2.09
CA LEU A 40 -7.55 -4.46 -2.44
C LEU A 40 -6.51 -4.53 -1.33
N CYS A 41 -6.96 -4.41 -0.09
CA CYS A 41 -6.05 -4.49 1.05
C CYS A 41 -5.38 -5.86 1.13
N GLU A 42 -6.14 -6.92 0.89
CA GLU A 42 -5.58 -8.26 0.96
C GLU A 42 -4.56 -8.50 -0.14
N LYS A 43 -4.84 -8.01 -1.35
CA LYS A 43 -3.89 -8.14 -2.44
C LYS A 43 -2.62 -7.36 -2.17
N THR A 44 -2.77 -6.15 -1.67
CA THR A 44 -1.63 -5.31 -1.33
C THR A 44 -0.80 -5.96 -0.23
N LEU A 45 -1.47 -6.49 0.78
CA LEU A 45 -0.80 -7.16 1.88
C LEU A 45 0.01 -8.35 1.40
N LYS A 46 -0.58 -9.13 0.49
CA LYS A 46 0.10 -10.31 -0.04
C LYS A 46 1.36 -9.91 -0.80
N LYS A 47 1.27 -8.86 -1.61
CA LYS A 47 2.43 -8.38 -2.35
C LYS A 47 3.52 -7.89 -1.42
N MET A 48 3.13 -7.13 -0.39
CA MET A 48 4.12 -6.61 0.55
C MET A 48 4.79 -7.73 1.33
N SER A 49 4.05 -8.78 1.64
CA SER A 49 4.62 -9.91 2.37
C SER A 49 5.63 -10.68 1.53
N ALA A 50 5.47 -10.64 0.21
CA ALA A 50 6.35 -11.37 -0.70
C ALA A 50 7.62 -10.59 -1.05
N MET A 51 7.67 -9.30 -0.76
CA MET A 51 8.83 -8.48 -1.11
C MET A 51 9.73 -8.31 0.10
N THR A 52 10.95 -7.84 -0.14
CA THR A 52 11.91 -7.58 0.93
C THR A 52 11.78 -6.15 1.43
N ASP A 53 12.39 -5.87 2.58
CA ASP A 53 12.43 -4.50 3.10
C ASP A 53 13.13 -3.56 2.13
N ALA A 54 14.19 -4.05 1.48
CA ALA A 54 14.91 -3.23 0.50
C ALA A 54 14.04 -2.91 -0.70
N ASP A 55 13.24 -3.89 -1.15
CA ASP A 55 12.32 -3.65 -2.25
C ASP A 55 11.30 -2.59 -1.90
N PHE A 56 10.75 -2.66 -0.70
CA PHE A 56 9.76 -1.70 -0.25
C PHE A 56 10.38 -0.31 -0.16
N ALA A 57 11.59 -0.22 0.38
CA ALA A 57 12.25 1.06 0.55
C ALA A 57 12.59 1.72 -0.79
N ALA A 58 12.69 0.92 -1.85
CA ALA A 58 13.00 1.45 -3.18
C ALA A 58 11.79 2.02 -3.88
N ILE A 59 10.60 1.83 -3.34
CA ILE A 59 9.38 2.35 -3.96
C ILE A 59 9.34 3.86 -3.80
N ASP A 60 9.10 4.56 -4.91
CA ASP A 60 9.01 6.02 -4.91
C ASP A 60 7.55 6.42 -4.96
N PHE A 61 7.00 6.72 -3.81
CA PHE A 61 5.60 7.08 -3.71
C PHE A 61 5.30 8.48 -4.24
N THR A 62 6.30 9.34 -4.29
CA THR A 62 6.08 10.73 -4.70
C THR A 62 5.77 10.84 -6.18
N VAL A 63 6.10 9.83 -6.98
CA VAL A 63 5.83 9.84 -8.41
C VAL A 63 4.36 10.05 -8.70
N TYR A 64 3.50 9.45 -7.90
CA TYR A 64 2.06 9.53 -8.14
C TYR A 64 1.50 10.89 -7.80
N GLU A 65 2.08 11.55 -6.82
CA GLU A 65 1.66 12.90 -6.49
C GLU A 65 2.07 13.89 -7.56
N GLU A 66 3.25 13.70 -8.12
CA GLU A 66 3.74 14.58 -9.17
C GLU A 66 2.87 14.48 -10.42
N ASP A 67 2.43 13.28 -10.74
CA ASP A 67 1.58 13.10 -11.90
C ASP A 67 0.32 13.92 -11.78
N GLU A 68 -0.26 13.93 -10.59
CA GLU A 68 -1.45 14.73 -10.37
C GLU A 68 -1.17 16.20 -10.48
N GLY A 69 -0.02 16.61 -9.99
CA GLY A 69 0.35 18.01 -10.03
C GLY A 69 0.53 18.53 -11.43
N ASN A 70 0.86 17.66 -12.34
CA ASN A 70 1.12 18.08 -13.73
C ASN A 70 -0.15 18.24 -14.54
N GLU A 71 -1.26 17.84 -13.99
CA GLU A 71 -2.52 18.00 -14.66
C GLU A 71 -2.98 19.42 -14.63
#